data_ffd417e69bc994c9c3eb39d1668e5045
#
_entry.id   ffd417e69bc994c9c3eb39d1668e5045
#
_cell.length_a   1.000
_cell.length_b   1.000
_cell.length_c   1.000
_cell.angle_alpha   90.00
_cell.angle_beta   90.00
_cell.angle_gamma   90.00
#
_symmetry.space_group_name_H-M   'P 1'
#
loop_
_entity.id
_entity.type
_entity.pdbx_description
1 polymer ?
#
loop_
_entity_poly.entity_id
_entity_poly.type
_entity_poly.pdbx_seq_one_letter_code
_entity_poly.pdbx_strand_id
1 'polypeptide(L)'
;MSSIEFRDLTVKFGRRTVVHGFTDIVSSGEWLGLIGPNGAGKSSILRAIVGVVASSGDVLVDGSSMTLRSRSRRAAIAAYVPQDPLMPSDMSGFEYAMLGRAPYVGYFGTESRHDRAMVGDVLDRLELSEFADRKLGQLSGGERQRLVIARALATEAPILVLDEPTSALDIGHQQQALELVARLRNDHGLTVISAMHDLTLAGLYSDRLTLLHEGVVVASGLPEEVLRAETLAEFYGVRVTVHREPDGTIVVIPRRDAFN
;
A
#
# COMPACT_ATOMS: atom_id res chain seq x y z
N MET A 1 9.93 14.51 0.38
CA MET A 1 8.90 13.97 1.30
C MET A 1 7.61 14.72 1.03
N SER A 2 6.47 14.02 0.92
CA SER A 2 5.19 14.65 0.57
C SER A 2 4.09 14.20 1.52
N SER A 3 3.25 15.15 1.94
CA SER A 3 2.04 14.88 2.73
C SER A 3 0.85 14.60 1.81
N ILE A 4 -0.14 13.86 2.31
CA ILE A 4 -1.40 13.64 1.60
C ILE A 4 -2.58 13.96 2.52
N GLU A 5 -3.56 14.71 2.00
CA GLU A 5 -4.75 15.10 2.71
C GLU A 5 -5.99 14.63 1.95
N PHE A 6 -6.92 14.04 2.66
CA PHE A 6 -8.22 13.63 2.15
C PHE A 6 -9.29 14.55 2.70
N ARG A 7 -10.13 15.12 1.83
CA ARG A 7 -11.24 15.98 2.19
C ARG A 7 -12.54 15.40 1.63
N ASP A 8 -13.36 14.85 2.51
CA ASP A 8 -14.69 14.32 2.17
C ASP A 8 -14.67 13.32 1.00
N LEU A 9 -13.61 12.47 0.96
CA LEU A 9 -13.43 11.52 -0.13
C LEU A 9 -14.57 10.50 -0.12
N THR A 10 -15.38 10.49 -1.16
CA THR A 10 -16.50 9.56 -1.33
C THR A 10 -16.32 8.75 -2.61
N VAL A 11 -16.44 7.41 -2.50
CA VAL A 11 -16.31 6.48 -3.64
C VAL A 11 -17.62 5.75 -3.85
N LYS A 12 -18.09 5.74 -5.13
CA LYS A 12 -19.34 5.07 -5.53
C LYS A 12 -19.10 4.11 -6.69
N PHE A 13 -19.74 2.95 -6.63
CA PHE A 13 -19.86 2.01 -7.74
C PHE A 13 -21.33 1.89 -8.14
N GLY A 14 -21.69 2.53 -9.23
CA GLY A 14 -23.10 2.68 -9.63
C GLY A 14 -23.90 3.41 -8.56
N ARG A 15 -24.92 2.73 -7.97
CA ARG A 15 -25.76 3.30 -6.91
C ARG A 15 -25.21 3.06 -5.51
N ARG A 16 -24.21 2.20 -5.35
CA ARG A 16 -23.66 1.84 -4.03
C ARG A 16 -22.52 2.76 -3.67
N THR A 17 -22.64 3.49 -2.56
CA THR A 17 -21.53 4.19 -1.93
C THR A 17 -20.72 3.18 -1.10
N VAL A 18 -19.43 3.17 -1.28
CA VAL A 18 -18.48 2.25 -0.62
C VAL A 18 -17.55 2.97 0.35
N VAL A 19 -17.33 4.27 0.14
CA VAL A 19 -16.59 5.14 1.07
C VAL A 19 -17.43 6.40 1.25
N HIS A 20 -17.65 6.78 2.50
CA HIS A 20 -18.56 7.85 2.88
C HIS A 20 -17.77 8.99 3.55
N GLY A 21 -17.29 9.97 2.77
CA GLY A 21 -16.70 11.19 3.31
C GLY A 21 -15.39 10.97 4.09
N PHE A 22 -14.50 10.10 3.59
CA PHE A 22 -13.22 9.84 4.25
C PHE A 22 -12.39 11.13 4.30
N THR A 23 -12.04 11.55 5.53
CA THR A 23 -11.23 12.74 5.79
C THR A 23 -10.09 12.35 6.73
N ASP A 24 -8.85 12.58 6.30
CA ASP A 24 -7.65 12.24 7.05
C ASP A 24 -6.45 13.04 6.50
N ILE A 25 -5.38 13.15 7.28
CA ILE A 25 -4.11 13.75 6.86
C ILE A 25 -3.00 12.75 7.19
N VAL A 26 -2.19 12.42 6.19
CA VAL A 26 -0.99 11.60 6.36
C VAL A 26 0.21 12.52 6.22
N SER A 27 0.98 12.61 7.28
CA SER A 27 2.16 13.47 7.31
C SER A 27 3.26 12.96 6.38
N SER A 28 4.15 13.87 6.01
CA SER A 28 5.32 13.51 5.19
C SER A 28 6.19 12.48 5.92
N GLY A 29 6.47 11.35 5.27
CA GLY A 29 7.24 10.25 5.84
C GLY A 29 6.45 9.36 6.82
N GLU A 30 5.16 9.60 7.04
CA GLU A 30 4.29 8.74 7.86
C GLU A 30 3.90 7.46 7.11
N TRP A 31 3.73 6.37 7.84
CA TRP A 31 3.08 5.15 7.36
C TRP A 31 1.70 5.02 7.98
N LEU A 32 0.66 5.28 7.19
CA LEU A 32 -0.73 5.04 7.57
C LEU A 32 -1.17 3.64 7.16
N GLY A 33 -1.62 2.84 8.13
CA GLY A 33 -2.28 1.55 7.90
C GLY A 33 -3.80 1.69 7.88
N LEU A 34 -4.45 1.32 6.78
CA LEU A 34 -5.90 1.17 6.70
C LEU A 34 -6.26 -0.27 7.06
N ILE A 35 -7.04 -0.44 8.11
CA ILE A 35 -7.54 -1.74 8.58
C ILE A 35 -9.06 -1.77 8.57
N GLY A 36 -9.65 -2.95 8.65
CA GLY A 36 -11.11 -3.14 8.65
C GLY A 36 -11.51 -4.43 7.95
N PRO A 37 -12.73 -4.92 8.15
CA PRO A 37 -13.26 -6.11 7.50
C PRO A 37 -13.20 -6.05 5.98
N ASN A 38 -13.42 -7.21 5.33
CA ASN A 38 -13.54 -7.26 3.88
C ASN A 38 -14.72 -6.41 3.41
N GLY A 39 -14.50 -5.61 2.37
CA GLY A 39 -15.52 -4.69 1.87
C GLY A 39 -15.65 -3.36 2.65
N ALA A 40 -14.84 -3.10 3.67
CA ALA A 40 -14.86 -1.86 4.44
C ALA A 40 -14.46 -0.60 3.64
N GLY A 41 -13.96 -0.73 2.40
CA GLY A 41 -13.62 0.42 1.55
C GLY A 41 -12.12 0.72 1.43
N LYS A 42 -11.24 -0.02 2.11
CA LYS A 42 -9.78 0.19 2.12
C LYS A 42 -9.18 0.32 0.71
N SER A 43 -9.31 -0.70 -0.12
CA SER A 43 -8.81 -0.70 -1.51
C SER A 43 -9.46 0.39 -2.37
N SER A 44 -10.70 0.78 -2.07
CA SER A 44 -11.38 1.86 -2.80
C SER A 44 -10.75 3.22 -2.50
N ILE A 45 -10.36 3.48 -1.26
CA ILE A 45 -9.58 4.68 -0.89
C ILE A 45 -8.25 4.68 -1.62
N LEU A 46 -7.50 3.58 -1.55
CA LEU A 46 -6.18 3.46 -2.20
C LEU A 46 -6.26 3.69 -3.72
N ARG A 47 -7.25 3.10 -4.38
CA ARG A 47 -7.49 3.27 -5.82
C ARG A 47 -7.95 4.67 -6.20
N ALA A 48 -8.64 5.38 -5.29
CA ALA A 48 -9.02 6.77 -5.49
C ALA A 48 -7.81 7.71 -5.46
N ILE A 49 -6.82 7.46 -4.57
CA ILE A 49 -5.57 8.23 -4.53
C ILE A 49 -4.91 8.27 -5.91
N VAL A 50 -4.75 7.11 -6.54
CA VAL A 50 -4.07 6.98 -7.84
C VAL A 50 -5.00 7.22 -9.03
N GLY A 51 -6.29 7.47 -8.78
CA GLY A 51 -7.29 7.78 -9.82
C GLY A 51 -7.68 6.59 -10.67
N VAL A 52 -7.57 5.37 -10.15
CA VAL A 52 -8.08 4.13 -10.78
C VAL A 52 -9.59 4.05 -10.67
N VAL A 53 -10.17 4.55 -9.57
CA VAL A 53 -11.62 4.67 -9.39
C VAL A 53 -12.03 6.14 -9.32
N ALA A 54 -13.24 6.43 -9.81
CA ALA A 54 -13.83 7.76 -9.69
C ALA A 54 -14.24 8.02 -8.23
N SER A 55 -13.99 9.23 -7.77
CA SER A 55 -14.37 9.69 -6.43
C SER A 55 -14.85 11.15 -6.48
N SER A 56 -15.60 11.56 -5.47
CA SER A 56 -15.88 12.97 -5.17
C SER A 56 -15.15 13.37 -3.88
N GLY A 57 -15.11 14.67 -3.58
CA GLY A 57 -14.20 15.21 -2.58
C GLY A 57 -12.81 15.41 -3.15
N ASP A 58 -11.83 15.70 -2.32
CA ASP A 58 -10.47 16.00 -2.74
C ASP A 58 -9.42 15.07 -2.12
N VAL A 59 -8.42 14.72 -2.93
CA VAL A 59 -7.15 14.17 -2.48
C VAL A 59 -6.08 15.19 -2.83
N LEU A 60 -5.44 15.76 -1.83
CA LEU A 60 -4.40 16.77 -2.00
C LEU A 60 -3.04 16.17 -1.65
N VAL A 61 -2.04 16.46 -2.46
CA VAL A 61 -0.64 16.15 -2.16
C VAL A 61 0.11 17.49 -2.12
N ASP A 62 0.72 17.78 -0.97
CA ASP A 62 1.38 19.06 -0.69
C ASP A 62 0.47 20.26 -1.04
N GLY A 63 -0.81 20.18 -0.64
CA GLY A 63 -1.83 21.18 -0.87
C GLY A 63 -2.36 21.27 -2.30
N SER A 64 -1.89 20.43 -3.22
CA SER A 64 -2.30 20.44 -4.62
C SER A 64 -3.21 19.25 -4.96
N SER A 65 -4.38 19.53 -5.57
CA SER A 65 -5.37 18.48 -5.88
C SER A 65 -4.83 17.46 -6.89
N MET A 66 -4.96 16.19 -6.53
CA MET A 66 -4.65 15.05 -7.40
C MET A 66 -5.68 14.90 -8.52
N THR A 67 -6.95 15.25 -8.27
CA THR A 67 -8.04 15.08 -9.24
C THR A 67 -7.86 15.94 -10.48
N LEU A 68 -7.19 17.07 -10.37
CA LEU A 68 -6.89 17.99 -11.48
C LEU A 68 -5.67 17.57 -12.30
N ARG A 69 -4.95 16.53 -11.90
CA ARG A 69 -3.73 16.08 -12.59
C ARG A 69 -4.04 14.99 -13.62
N SER A 70 -3.23 14.94 -14.69
CA SER A 70 -3.28 13.83 -15.65
C SER A 70 -2.90 12.50 -14.98
N ARG A 71 -3.31 11.38 -15.56
CA ARG A 71 -2.97 10.04 -15.04
C ARG A 71 -1.46 9.84 -14.88
N SER A 72 -0.67 10.27 -15.86
CA SER A 72 0.79 10.19 -15.81
C SER A 72 1.36 10.99 -14.62
N ARG A 73 0.87 12.23 -14.39
CA ARG A 73 1.32 13.05 -13.25
C ARG A 73 0.89 12.46 -11.91
N ARG A 74 -0.30 11.85 -11.81
CA ARG A 74 -0.73 11.14 -10.59
C ARG A 74 0.20 9.96 -10.31
N ALA A 75 0.48 9.14 -11.32
CA ALA A 75 1.37 7.99 -11.20
C ALA A 75 2.80 8.39 -10.78
N ALA A 76 3.33 9.55 -11.25
CA ALA A 76 4.62 10.08 -10.82
C ALA A 76 4.63 10.60 -9.37
N ILE A 77 3.46 10.81 -8.74
CA ILE A 77 3.34 11.30 -7.36
C ILE A 77 3.04 10.15 -6.38
N ALA A 78 2.22 9.19 -6.80
CA ALA A 78 1.81 8.06 -5.97
C ALA A 78 1.96 6.74 -6.73
N ALA A 79 2.95 5.95 -6.35
CA ALA A 79 3.17 4.62 -6.88
C ALA A 79 2.21 3.62 -6.22
N TYR A 80 1.58 2.78 -7.02
CA TYR A 80 0.57 1.84 -6.54
C TYR A 80 1.01 0.38 -6.71
N VAL A 81 0.97 -0.35 -5.63
CA VAL A 81 1.15 -1.80 -5.57
C VAL A 81 -0.23 -2.42 -5.35
N PRO A 82 -0.84 -3.04 -6.36
CA PRO A 82 -2.14 -3.71 -6.21
C PRO A 82 -2.00 -5.04 -5.48
N GLN A 83 -3.10 -5.50 -4.89
CA GLN A 83 -3.22 -6.80 -4.22
C GLN A 83 -2.89 -7.97 -5.17
N ASP A 84 -3.38 -7.91 -6.40
CA ASP A 84 -3.15 -8.91 -7.44
C ASP A 84 -2.51 -8.23 -8.66
N PRO A 85 -1.17 -8.12 -8.69
CA PRO A 85 -0.47 -7.48 -9.78
C PRO A 85 -0.46 -8.35 -11.03
N LEU A 86 -0.83 -7.77 -12.18
CA LEU A 86 -0.68 -8.45 -13.45
C LEU A 86 0.82 -8.63 -13.75
N MET A 87 1.26 -9.88 -13.85
CA MET A 87 2.65 -10.27 -14.09
C MET A 87 2.71 -11.27 -15.28
N PRO A 88 2.86 -10.78 -16.54
CA PRO A 88 2.94 -11.64 -17.71
C PRO A 88 4.14 -12.58 -17.61
N SER A 89 3.92 -13.89 -17.75
CA SER A 89 4.91 -14.93 -17.49
C SER A 89 6.13 -14.88 -18.42
N ASP A 90 5.97 -14.29 -19.61
CA ASP A 90 6.99 -14.16 -20.66
C ASP A 90 7.81 -12.86 -20.60
N MET A 91 7.39 -11.90 -19.76
CA MET A 91 8.11 -10.65 -19.51
C MET A 91 9.32 -10.91 -18.61
N SER A 92 10.44 -10.23 -18.85
CA SER A 92 11.61 -10.29 -17.95
C SER A 92 11.42 -9.42 -16.71
N GLY A 93 12.23 -9.68 -15.64
CA GLY A 93 12.24 -8.86 -14.44
C GLY A 93 12.54 -7.40 -14.73
N PHE A 94 13.52 -7.13 -15.61
CA PHE A 94 13.87 -5.77 -16.01
C PHE A 94 12.73 -5.06 -16.76
N GLU A 95 12.12 -5.75 -17.74
CA GLU A 95 10.97 -5.20 -18.48
C GLU A 95 9.81 -4.88 -17.55
N TYR A 96 9.55 -5.74 -16.57
CA TYR A 96 8.49 -5.52 -15.58
C TYR A 96 8.77 -4.32 -14.68
N ALA A 97 9.99 -4.19 -14.15
CA ALA A 97 10.39 -3.04 -13.36
C ALA A 97 10.35 -1.74 -14.18
N MET A 98 10.70 -1.81 -15.48
CA MET A 98 10.64 -0.70 -16.42
C MET A 98 9.24 -0.12 -16.60
N LEU A 99 8.17 -0.91 -16.39
CA LEU A 99 6.80 -0.40 -16.38
C LEU A 99 6.59 0.73 -15.34
N GLY A 100 7.41 0.78 -14.28
CA GLY A 100 7.44 1.88 -13.33
C GLY A 100 7.82 3.22 -13.95
N ARG A 101 8.53 3.22 -15.08
CA ARG A 101 8.93 4.44 -15.81
C ARG A 101 7.86 4.97 -16.76
N ALA A 102 6.73 4.26 -16.91
CA ALA A 102 5.63 4.67 -17.79
C ALA A 102 5.14 6.14 -17.59
N PRO A 103 5.14 6.73 -16.39
CA PRO A 103 4.79 8.14 -16.20
C PRO A 103 5.72 9.12 -16.94
N TYR A 104 6.94 8.74 -17.22
CA TYR A 104 8.00 9.59 -17.81
C TYR A 104 8.21 9.32 -19.31
N VAL A 105 7.80 8.14 -19.77
CA VAL A 105 7.86 7.75 -21.19
C VAL A 105 6.60 8.22 -21.89
N GLY A 106 6.70 9.10 -22.88
CA GLY A 106 5.55 9.56 -23.65
C GLY A 106 4.90 8.41 -24.43
N TYR A 107 3.65 8.60 -24.86
CA TYR A 107 2.85 7.55 -25.52
C TYR A 107 3.54 6.88 -26.74
N PHE A 108 4.35 7.64 -27.48
CA PHE A 108 5.20 7.16 -28.59
C PHE A 108 6.70 7.23 -28.24
N GLY A 109 7.03 7.42 -26.96
CA GLY A 109 8.40 7.53 -26.50
C GLY A 109 9.06 6.16 -26.32
N THR A 110 10.39 6.17 -26.36
CA THR A 110 11.22 5.04 -25.94
C THR A 110 11.88 5.35 -24.61
N GLU A 111 12.22 4.32 -23.85
CA GLU A 111 12.93 4.49 -22.58
C GLU A 111 14.28 5.20 -22.85
N SER A 112 14.59 6.16 -21.98
CA SER A 112 15.87 6.87 -22.03
C SER A 112 16.98 6.04 -21.36
N ARG A 113 18.23 6.45 -21.57
CA ARG A 113 19.36 5.87 -20.82
C ARG A 113 19.22 6.09 -19.31
N HIS A 114 18.63 7.21 -18.91
CA HIS A 114 18.35 7.51 -17.50
C HIS A 114 17.32 6.54 -16.92
N ASP A 115 16.23 6.25 -17.64
CA ASP A 115 15.21 5.30 -17.19
C ASP A 115 15.80 3.90 -16.97
N ARG A 116 16.63 3.44 -17.90
CA ARG A 116 17.31 2.14 -17.80
C ARG A 116 18.29 2.08 -16.63
N ALA A 117 19.06 3.14 -16.41
CA ALA A 117 19.99 3.24 -15.28
C ALA A 117 19.22 3.22 -13.95
N MET A 118 18.14 4.01 -13.84
CA MET A 118 17.29 4.06 -12.65
C MET A 118 16.71 2.68 -12.31
N VAL A 119 16.19 1.94 -13.30
CA VAL A 119 15.67 0.58 -13.07
C VAL A 119 16.79 -0.36 -12.65
N GLY A 120 17.99 -0.26 -13.26
CA GLY A 120 19.16 -1.03 -12.84
C GLY A 120 19.51 -0.78 -11.37
N ASP A 121 19.61 0.49 -10.96
CA ASP A 121 19.89 0.87 -9.57
C ASP A 121 18.84 0.35 -8.59
N VAL A 122 17.54 0.36 -8.97
CA VAL A 122 16.48 -0.17 -8.14
C VAL A 122 16.61 -1.69 -8.00
N LEU A 123 16.88 -2.41 -9.09
CA LEU A 123 17.06 -3.86 -9.05
C LEU A 123 18.28 -4.26 -8.20
N ASP A 124 19.38 -3.52 -8.30
CA ASP A 124 20.58 -3.75 -7.48
C ASP A 124 20.28 -3.56 -5.99
N ARG A 125 19.62 -2.46 -5.61
CA ARG A 125 19.23 -2.18 -4.21
C ARG A 125 18.31 -3.23 -3.61
N LEU A 126 17.50 -3.88 -4.43
CA LEU A 126 16.56 -4.92 -4.01
C LEU A 126 17.13 -6.34 -4.14
N GLU A 127 18.42 -6.46 -4.49
CA GLU A 127 19.09 -7.75 -4.73
C GLU A 127 18.36 -8.58 -5.81
N LEU A 128 17.95 -7.91 -6.90
CA LEU A 128 17.19 -8.49 -8.00
C LEU A 128 17.96 -8.51 -9.32
N SER A 129 19.23 -8.07 -9.34
CA SER A 129 20.02 -7.95 -10.57
C SER A 129 20.19 -9.28 -11.29
N GLU A 130 20.33 -10.39 -10.57
CA GLU A 130 20.39 -11.74 -11.15
C GLU A 130 19.08 -12.19 -11.80
N PHE A 131 17.95 -11.57 -11.45
CA PHE A 131 16.62 -11.87 -11.99
C PHE A 131 16.20 -10.92 -13.12
N ALA A 132 17.03 -9.93 -13.45
CA ALA A 132 16.71 -8.91 -14.46
C ALA A 132 16.31 -9.52 -15.81
N ASP A 133 17.05 -10.52 -16.27
CA ASP A 133 16.81 -11.19 -17.56
C ASP A 133 15.93 -12.46 -17.43
N ARG A 134 15.60 -12.88 -16.19
CA ARG A 134 14.72 -14.06 -16.00
C ARG A 134 13.27 -13.72 -16.29
N LYS A 135 12.54 -14.70 -16.86
CA LYS A 135 11.11 -14.57 -17.09
C LYS A 135 10.33 -14.65 -15.78
N LEU A 136 9.30 -13.80 -15.63
CA LEU A 136 8.47 -13.75 -14.42
C LEU A 136 7.83 -15.09 -14.06
N GLY A 137 7.51 -15.91 -15.07
CA GLY A 137 6.98 -17.26 -14.86
C GLY A 137 7.94 -18.22 -14.15
N GLN A 138 9.24 -17.92 -14.12
CA GLN A 138 10.29 -18.73 -13.52
C GLN A 138 10.67 -18.31 -12.08
N LEU A 139 10.07 -17.22 -11.60
CA LEU A 139 10.39 -16.63 -10.31
C LEU A 139 9.51 -17.21 -9.20
N SER A 140 10.08 -17.31 -8.00
CA SER A 140 9.37 -17.63 -6.77
C SER A 140 8.38 -16.51 -6.38
N GLY A 141 7.46 -16.78 -5.44
CA GLY A 141 6.52 -15.79 -4.93
C GLY A 141 7.20 -14.56 -4.32
N GLY A 142 8.25 -14.79 -3.51
CA GLY A 142 9.01 -13.70 -2.86
C GLY A 142 9.80 -12.85 -3.86
N GLU A 143 10.41 -13.46 -4.90
CA GLU A 143 11.10 -12.74 -5.97
C GLU A 143 10.11 -11.88 -6.78
N ARG A 144 8.94 -12.44 -7.10
CA ARG A 144 7.86 -11.68 -7.77
C ARG A 144 7.41 -10.50 -6.94
N GLN A 145 7.21 -10.68 -5.64
CA GLN A 145 6.77 -9.60 -4.75
C GLN A 145 7.82 -8.48 -4.68
N ARG A 146 9.12 -8.82 -4.58
CA ARG A 146 10.19 -7.82 -4.62
C ARG A 146 10.21 -7.07 -5.97
N LEU A 147 9.94 -7.76 -7.10
CA LEU A 147 9.82 -7.08 -8.41
C LEU A 147 8.61 -6.14 -8.50
N VAL A 148 7.49 -6.47 -7.86
CA VAL A 148 6.33 -5.57 -7.78
C VAL A 148 6.70 -4.29 -7.03
N ILE A 149 7.46 -4.42 -5.93
CA ILE A 149 7.99 -3.28 -5.19
C ILE A 149 9.01 -2.52 -6.05
N ALA A 150 9.92 -3.23 -6.76
CA ALA A 150 10.89 -2.61 -7.68
C ALA A 150 10.20 -1.74 -8.74
N ARG A 151 9.13 -2.25 -9.36
CA ARG A 151 8.33 -1.47 -10.31
C ARG A 151 7.76 -0.20 -9.69
N ALA A 152 7.25 -0.28 -8.47
CA ALA A 152 6.71 0.89 -7.77
C ALA A 152 7.80 1.91 -7.44
N LEU A 153 8.98 1.47 -6.98
CA LEU A 153 10.12 2.34 -6.69
C LEU A 153 10.71 2.99 -7.95
N ALA A 154 10.76 2.26 -9.06
CA ALA A 154 11.21 2.79 -10.33
C ALA A 154 10.39 4.01 -10.80
N THR A 155 9.21 4.23 -10.22
CA THR A 155 8.40 5.42 -10.45
C THR A 155 9.00 6.67 -9.78
N GLU A 156 9.91 6.55 -8.79
CA GLU A 156 10.45 7.65 -7.97
C GLU A 156 9.34 8.51 -7.30
N ALA A 157 8.16 7.93 -7.10
CA ALA A 157 7.05 8.63 -6.49
C ALA A 157 7.30 8.83 -4.98
N PRO A 158 7.03 10.03 -4.42
CA PRO A 158 7.23 10.29 -3.00
C PRO A 158 6.19 9.60 -2.09
N ILE A 159 5.10 9.10 -2.67
CA ILE A 159 4.05 8.36 -1.95
C ILE A 159 3.97 6.94 -2.48
N LEU A 160 3.98 5.96 -1.57
CA LEU A 160 3.82 4.54 -1.87
C LEU A 160 2.47 4.06 -1.34
N VAL A 161 1.64 3.55 -2.24
CA VAL A 161 0.28 3.05 -1.93
C VAL A 161 0.27 1.53 -2.10
N LEU A 162 -0.01 0.80 -1.02
CA LEU A 162 0.07 -0.66 -0.95
C LEU A 162 -1.31 -1.27 -0.67
N ASP A 163 -1.86 -2.01 -1.61
CA ASP A 163 -3.15 -2.69 -1.46
C ASP A 163 -2.89 -4.17 -1.10
N GLU A 164 -2.88 -4.49 0.19
CA GLU A 164 -2.65 -5.83 0.74
C GLU A 164 -1.38 -6.51 0.19
N PRO A 165 -0.21 -5.88 0.35
CA PRO A 165 1.02 -6.29 -0.34
C PRO A 165 1.53 -7.67 0.08
N THR A 166 0.95 -8.28 1.10
CA THR A 166 1.43 -9.53 1.72
C THR A 166 0.40 -10.67 1.66
N SER A 167 -0.80 -10.46 1.10
CA SER A 167 -1.93 -11.40 1.20
C SER A 167 -1.67 -12.79 0.57
N ALA A 168 -0.76 -12.88 -0.41
CA ALA A 168 -0.43 -14.12 -1.12
C ALA A 168 0.91 -14.74 -0.67
N LEU A 169 1.52 -14.23 0.39
CA LEU A 169 2.84 -14.63 0.86
C LEU A 169 2.76 -15.46 2.15
N ASP A 170 3.70 -16.37 2.34
CA ASP A 170 3.93 -17.00 3.63
C ASP A 170 4.52 -16.01 4.65
N ILE A 171 4.50 -16.39 5.92
CA ILE A 171 4.90 -15.52 7.05
C ILE A 171 6.29 -14.90 6.87
N GLY A 172 7.27 -15.69 6.39
CA GLY A 172 8.65 -15.20 6.21
C GLY A 172 8.75 -14.16 5.10
N HIS A 173 8.09 -14.40 3.97
CA HIS A 173 8.05 -13.46 2.85
C HIS A 173 7.21 -12.21 3.16
N GLN A 174 6.15 -12.33 3.97
CA GLN A 174 5.38 -11.17 4.46
C GLN A 174 6.26 -10.20 5.23
N GLN A 175 6.98 -10.72 6.21
CA GLN A 175 7.90 -9.92 7.02
C GLN A 175 8.97 -9.27 6.15
N GLN A 176 9.64 -10.03 5.29
CA GLN A 176 10.68 -9.50 4.39
C GLN A 176 10.16 -8.37 3.49
N ALA A 177 8.94 -8.49 2.96
CA ALA A 177 8.33 -7.46 2.12
C ALA A 177 8.05 -6.16 2.90
N LEU A 178 7.52 -6.27 4.13
CA LEU A 178 7.21 -5.09 4.96
C LEU A 178 8.49 -4.44 5.51
N GLU A 179 9.48 -5.23 5.93
CA GLU A 179 10.80 -4.71 6.33
C GLU A 179 11.51 -3.98 5.18
N LEU A 180 11.37 -4.50 3.95
CA LEU A 180 11.88 -3.83 2.77
C LEU A 180 11.22 -2.47 2.58
N VAL A 181 9.89 -2.40 2.66
CA VAL A 181 9.14 -1.13 2.57
C VAL A 181 9.56 -0.17 3.70
N ALA A 182 9.72 -0.66 4.93
CA ALA A 182 10.14 0.15 6.08
C ALA A 182 11.55 0.75 5.87
N ARG A 183 12.51 -0.06 5.40
CA ARG A 183 13.85 0.43 5.03
C ARG A 183 13.79 1.51 3.95
N LEU A 184 13.09 1.23 2.85
CA LEU A 184 12.94 2.17 1.74
C LEU A 184 12.25 3.47 2.15
N ARG A 185 11.25 3.39 3.01
CA ARG A 185 10.60 4.56 3.61
C ARG A 185 11.62 5.42 4.35
N ASN A 186 12.44 4.82 5.21
CA ASN A 186 13.44 5.54 6.00
C ASN A 186 14.55 6.14 5.12
N ASP A 187 15.05 5.37 4.14
CA ASP A 187 16.16 5.77 3.28
C ASP A 187 15.77 6.88 2.29
N HIS A 188 14.52 6.88 1.81
CA HIS A 188 14.03 7.79 0.78
C HIS A 188 12.98 8.79 1.27
N GLY A 189 12.58 8.72 2.55
CA GLY A 189 11.57 9.61 3.12
C GLY A 189 10.19 9.42 2.47
N LEU A 190 9.83 8.17 2.11
CA LEU A 190 8.56 7.89 1.47
C LEU A 190 7.41 8.03 2.46
N THR A 191 6.29 8.59 2.02
CA THR A 191 5.01 8.50 2.72
C THR A 191 4.30 7.23 2.26
N VAL A 192 3.87 6.39 3.20
CA VAL A 192 3.28 5.09 2.89
C VAL A 192 1.82 5.04 3.34
N ILE A 193 0.94 4.56 2.47
CA ILE A 193 -0.45 4.26 2.81
C ILE A 193 -0.72 2.82 2.40
N SER A 194 -1.06 1.97 3.35
CA SER A 194 -1.28 0.53 3.10
C SER A 194 -2.63 0.05 3.59
N ALA A 195 -3.31 -0.80 2.82
CA ALA A 195 -4.38 -1.64 3.33
C ALA A 195 -3.76 -2.94 3.85
N MET A 196 -4.12 -3.34 5.06
CA MET A 196 -3.57 -4.52 5.71
C MET A 196 -4.68 -5.39 6.32
N HIS A 197 -4.50 -6.71 6.26
CA HIS A 197 -5.42 -7.68 6.86
C HIS A 197 -4.90 -8.21 8.19
N ASP A 198 -3.59 -8.44 8.27
CA ASP A 198 -2.96 -8.87 9.52
C ASP A 198 -2.83 -7.68 10.46
N LEU A 199 -3.57 -7.72 11.56
CA LEU A 199 -3.63 -6.64 12.54
C LEU A 199 -2.32 -6.50 13.33
N THR A 200 -1.62 -7.60 13.57
CA THR A 200 -0.31 -7.58 14.25
C THR A 200 0.72 -6.91 13.36
N LEU A 201 0.80 -7.29 12.08
CA LEU A 201 1.70 -6.65 11.13
C LEU A 201 1.32 -5.18 10.88
N ALA A 202 0.02 -4.86 10.83
CA ALA A 202 -0.44 -3.48 10.73
C ALA A 202 0.05 -2.64 11.92
N GLY A 203 -0.06 -3.15 13.15
CA GLY A 203 0.42 -2.49 14.35
C GLY A 203 1.94 -2.38 14.43
N LEU A 204 2.67 -3.35 13.85
CA LEU A 204 4.13 -3.39 13.89
C LEU A 204 4.79 -2.38 12.93
N TYR A 205 4.21 -2.18 11.74
CA TYR A 205 4.85 -1.39 10.68
C TYR A 205 4.26 0.00 10.49
N SER A 206 3.00 0.24 10.90
CA SER A 206 2.35 1.54 10.71
C SER A 206 2.59 2.47 11.91
N ASP A 207 2.84 3.75 11.64
CA ASP A 207 2.91 4.77 12.70
C ASP A 207 1.51 5.07 13.25
N ARG A 208 0.50 5.00 12.37
CA ARG A 208 -0.90 5.24 12.69
C ARG A 208 -1.80 4.29 11.95
N LEU A 209 -2.92 3.92 12.57
CA LEU A 209 -3.95 3.07 11.99
C LEU A 209 -5.25 3.86 11.84
N THR A 210 -5.97 3.59 10.76
CA THR A 210 -7.36 4.01 10.57
C THR A 210 -8.22 2.78 10.31
N LEU A 211 -9.14 2.53 11.24
CA LEU A 211 -10.11 1.43 11.16
C LEU A 211 -11.35 1.90 10.40
N LEU A 212 -11.63 1.18 9.33
CA LEU A 212 -12.81 1.37 8.48
C LEU A 212 -13.83 0.28 8.72
N HIS A 213 -15.09 0.66 8.83
CA HIS A 213 -16.23 -0.26 8.84
C HIS A 213 -17.35 0.30 7.96
N GLU A 214 -17.84 -0.49 7.00
CA GLU A 214 -18.89 -0.08 6.04
C GLU A 214 -18.63 1.27 5.35
N GLY A 215 -17.37 1.56 5.03
CA GLY A 215 -16.97 2.79 4.32
C GLY A 215 -16.84 4.03 5.19
N VAL A 216 -16.95 3.91 6.50
CA VAL A 216 -16.80 5.01 7.47
C VAL A 216 -15.59 4.75 8.35
N VAL A 217 -14.92 5.81 8.78
CA VAL A 217 -13.86 5.74 9.81
C VAL A 217 -14.53 5.58 11.17
N VAL A 218 -14.18 4.50 11.88
CA VAL A 218 -14.72 4.23 13.23
C VAL A 218 -13.67 4.44 14.34
N ALA A 219 -12.38 4.35 13.99
CA ALA A 219 -11.29 4.70 14.88
C ALA A 219 -10.06 5.13 14.06
N SER A 220 -9.28 6.08 14.56
CA SER A 220 -7.99 6.49 13.99
C SER A 220 -7.07 6.96 15.10
N GLY A 221 -5.80 6.55 15.07
CA GLY A 221 -4.84 6.89 16.11
C GLY A 221 -3.61 5.97 16.08
N LEU A 222 -2.84 6.00 17.17
CA LEU A 222 -1.73 5.08 17.35
C LEU A 222 -2.21 3.62 17.35
N PRO A 223 -1.38 2.65 16.94
CA PRO A 223 -1.77 1.23 16.93
C PRO A 223 -2.39 0.77 18.27
N GLU A 224 -1.86 1.20 19.40
CA GLU A 224 -2.35 0.86 20.75
C GLU A 224 -3.72 1.48 21.08
N GLU A 225 -4.10 2.55 20.41
CA GLU A 225 -5.41 3.19 20.60
C GLU A 225 -6.50 2.53 19.75
N VAL A 226 -6.13 2.02 18.56
CA VAL A 226 -7.04 1.44 17.59
C VAL A 226 -7.20 -0.07 17.79
N LEU A 227 -6.10 -0.81 18.06
CA LEU A 227 -6.10 -2.26 18.25
C LEU A 227 -6.50 -2.63 19.69
N ARG A 228 -7.74 -2.34 20.06
CA ARG A 228 -8.32 -2.73 21.35
C ARG A 228 -9.27 -3.90 21.17
N ALA A 229 -9.30 -4.82 22.14
CA ALA A 229 -10.11 -6.01 22.07
C ALA A 229 -11.61 -5.69 21.86
N GLU A 230 -12.10 -4.65 22.55
CA GLU A 230 -13.48 -4.17 22.46
C GLU A 230 -13.80 -3.65 21.06
N THR A 231 -12.94 -2.77 20.51
CA THR A 231 -13.07 -2.20 19.17
C THR A 231 -13.05 -3.31 18.10
N LEU A 232 -12.11 -4.26 18.24
CA LEU A 232 -12.01 -5.36 17.28
C LEU A 232 -13.20 -6.32 17.38
N ALA A 233 -13.73 -6.58 18.58
CA ALA A 233 -14.93 -7.39 18.75
C ALA A 233 -16.15 -6.72 18.12
N GLU A 234 -16.31 -5.41 18.29
CA GLU A 234 -17.43 -4.64 17.75
C GLU A 234 -17.43 -4.63 16.21
N PHE A 235 -16.30 -4.28 15.59
CA PHE A 235 -16.26 -4.02 14.15
C PHE A 235 -15.82 -5.20 13.28
N TYR A 236 -15.11 -6.18 13.84
CA TYR A 236 -14.75 -7.42 13.12
C TYR A 236 -15.66 -8.59 13.49
N GLY A 237 -16.48 -8.47 14.55
CA GLY A 237 -17.35 -9.56 15.01
C GLY A 237 -16.58 -10.77 15.55
N VAL A 238 -15.36 -10.58 16.05
CA VAL A 238 -14.48 -11.65 16.51
C VAL A 238 -14.03 -11.42 17.95
N ARG A 239 -13.84 -12.50 18.71
CA ARG A 239 -13.18 -12.41 20.01
C ARG A 239 -11.68 -12.50 19.83
N VAL A 240 -10.98 -11.49 20.33
CA VAL A 240 -9.53 -11.43 20.30
C VAL A 240 -8.97 -11.10 21.68
N THR A 241 -7.73 -11.48 21.91
CA THR A 241 -6.92 -10.92 22.99
C THR A 241 -5.86 -10.04 22.36
N VAL A 242 -5.66 -8.86 22.89
CA VAL A 242 -4.61 -7.94 22.46
C VAL A 242 -3.55 -7.94 23.57
N HIS A 243 -2.33 -8.31 23.23
CA HIS A 243 -1.19 -8.28 24.11
C HIS A 243 -0.22 -7.21 23.67
N ARG A 244 0.40 -6.56 24.65
CA ARG A 244 1.52 -5.66 24.39
C ARG A 244 2.80 -6.33 24.91
N GLU A 245 3.72 -6.58 24.00
CA GLU A 245 5.02 -7.15 24.30
C GLU A 245 5.93 -6.11 25.01
N PRO A 246 7.01 -6.54 25.68
CA PRO A 246 7.91 -5.62 26.39
C PRO A 246 8.58 -4.56 25.50
N ASP A 247 8.74 -4.84 24.21
CA ASP A 247 9.27 -3.92 23.19
C ASP A 247 8.23 -2.94 22.63
N GLY A 248 6.99 -3.04 23.12
CA GLY A 248 5.85 -2.21 22.67
C GLY A 248 5.05 -2.81 21.53
N THR A 249 5.48 -3.92 20.93
CA THR A 249 4.76 -4.61 19.85
C THR A 249 3.37 -5.05 20.30
N ILE A 250 2.36 -4.79 19.45
CA ILE A 250 0.98 -5.20 19.70
C ILE A 250 0.69 -6.49 18.96
N VAL A 251 0.30 -7.51 19.68
CA VAL A 251 -0.06 -8.83 19.12
C VAL A 251 -1.54 -9.06 19.29
N VAL A 252 -2.24 -9.31 18.19
CA VAL A 252 -3.67 -9.60 18.14
C VAL A 252 -3.87 -11.10 17.96
N ILE A 253 -4.41 -11.78 18.98
CA ILE A 253 -4.58 -13.23 19.00
C ILE A 253 -6.08 -13.56 18.96
N PRO A 254 -6.58 -14.26 17.92
CA PRO A 254 -7.94 -14.74 17.88
C PRO A 254 -8.22 -15.72 19.04
N ARG A 255 -9.38 -15.60 19.66
CA ARG A 255 -9.86 -16.52 20.70
C ARG A 255 -10.91 -17.46 20.12
N ARG A 256 -10.77 -18.73 20.43
CA ARG A 256 -11.77 -19.73 20.12
C ARG A 256 -12.88 -19.65 21.16
N ASP A 257 -14.15 -19.69 20.72
CA ASP A 257 -15.26 -19.90 21.64
C ASP A 257 -15.10 -21.26 22.31
N ALA A 258 -15.24 -21.31 23.63
CA ALA A 258 -15.36 -22.61 24.32
C ALA A 258 -16.57 -23.32 23.74
N PHE A 259 -16.37 -24.52 23.21
CA PHE A 259 -17.50 -25.36 22.82
C PHE A 259 -18.35 -25.59 24.08
N ASN A 260 -19.59 -25.09 24.09
CA ASN A 260 -20.63 -25.54 24.99
C ASN A 260 -21.21 -26.86 24.48
#